data_7704c28aa19d93af3f89aa04192aac86
#
_entry.id   7704c28aa19d93af3f89aa04192aac86
#
_cell.length_a   1.000
_cell.length_b   1.000
_cell.length_c   1.000
_cell.angle_alpha   90.00
_cell.angle_beta   90.00
_cell.angle_gamma   90.00
#
_symmetry.space_group_name_H-M   'P 1'
#
loop_
_entity.id
_entity.type
_entity.pdbx_description
1 polymer ?
#
loop_
_entity_poly.entity_id
_entity_poly.type
_entity_poly.pdbx_seq_one_letter_code
_entity_poly.pdbx_strand_id
1 'polypeptide(L)'
;SVFEENYSKYIGTKYTIGCANGLDALIWIFRAYIEMGFMQPGDEVIVPANTYIATILAITENNLVPILVEPKPNTLQINDDLIEAAITPKTKAIALVHLYGRLAYSDKIGEICKKYNLKLVEDCAQSHGCKHTDGRVTGNIGDAAGHSFYPGKNLGALGDGGAVTTNDAELAACVRALANYGSQKKY
;
A
#
# COMPACT_ATOMS: atom_id res chain seq x y z
N SER A 1 -19.79 -1.92 4.51
CA SER A 1 -20.72 -1.75 3.36
C SER A 1 -20.66 -2.99 2.47
N VAL A 2 -21.68 -3.18 1.64
CA VAL A 2 -21.73 -4.30 0.67
C VAL A 2 -20.51 -4.31 -0.25
N PHE A 3 -20.08 -3.15 -0.71
CA PHE A 3 -18.86 -3.01 -1.50
C PHE A 3 -17.63 -3.53 -0.76
N GLU A 4 -17.41 -3.09 0.46
CA GLU A 4 -16.25 -3.49 1.26
C GLU A 4 -16.22 -5.00 1.51
N GLU A 5 -17.38 -5.60 1.81
CA GLU A 5 -17.50 -7.05 2.03
C GLU A 5 -17.19 -7.84 0.76
N ASN A 6 -17.74 -7.41 -0.39
CA ASN A 6 -17.50 -8.06 -1.67
C ASN A 6 -16.03 -7.89 -2.13
N TYR A 7 -15.46 -6.71 -1.92
CA TYR A 7 -14.08 -6.45 -2.29
C TYR A 7 -13.09 -7.23 -1.43
N SER A 8 -13.36 -7.35 -0.12
CA SER A 8 -12.58 -8.23 0.77
C SER A 8 -12.60 -9.68 0.29
N LYS A 9 -13.75 -10.19 -0.13
CA LYS A 9 -13.87 -11.55 -0.68
C LYS A 9 -13.09 -11.71 -1.98
N TYR A 10 -13.14 -10.71 -2.85
CA TYR A 10 -12.42 -10.71 -4.13
C TYR A 10 -10.91 -10.68 -3.95
N ILE A 11 -10.40 -9.84 -3.07
CA ILE A 11 -8.95 -9.71 -2.78
C ILE A 11 -8.48 -10.88 -1.88
N GLY A 12 -9.34 -11.43 -1.04
CA GLY A 12 -9.00 -12.46 -0.06
C GLY A 12 -8.50 -11.91 1.27
N THR A 13 -8.76 -10.62 1.57
CA THR A 13 -8.40 -9.99 2.84
C THR A 13 -9.56 -10.00 3.83
N LYS A 14 -9.25 -9.85 5.11
CA LYS A 14 -10.28 -9.77 6.16
C LYS A 14 -11.02 -8.44 6.17
N TYR A 15 -10.34 -7.34 5.80
CA TYR A 15 -10.87 -5.99 5.92
C TYR A 15 -10.67 -5.20 4.63
N THR A 16 -11.70 -4.44 4.27
CA THR A 16 -11.68 -3.39 3.26
C THR A 16 -12.28 -2.13 3.85
N ILE A 17 -11.63 -0.99 3.66
CA ILE A 17 -12.12 0.33 4.08
C ILE A 17 -12.19 1.22 2.85
N GLY A 18 -13.40 1.64 2.47
CA GLY A 18 -13.61 2.58 1.36
C GLY A 18 -13.02 3.95 1.68
N CYS A 19 -12.35 4.54 0.69
CA CYS A 19 -11.73 5.86 0.74
C CYS A 19 -12.16 6.70 -0.47
N ALA A 20 -11.86 8.00 -0.44
CA ALA A 20 -12.22 8.91 -1.51
C ALA A 20 -11.48 8.61 -2.82
N ASN A 21 -10.23 8.16 -2.74
CA ASN A 21 -9.39 7.83 -3.89
C ASN A 21 -8.18 6.97 -3.47
N GLY A 22 -7.35 6.57 -4.44
CA GLY A 22 -6.17 5.76 -4.18
C GLY A 22 -5.06 6.48 -3.41
N LEU A 23 -4.91 7.78 -3.60
CA LEU A 23 -3.94 8.59 -2.85
C LEU A 23 -4.33 8.63 -1.36
N ASP A 24 -5.59 8.93 -1.06
CA ASP A 24 -6.10 8.93 0.32
C ASP A 24 -5.95 7.56 0.97
N ALA A 25 -6.18 6.48 0.23
CA ALA A 25 -5.98 5.12 0.74
C ALA A 25 -4.54 4.91 1.24
N LEU A 26 -3.54 5.31 0.46
CA LEU A 26 -2.13 5.21 0.85
C LEU A 26 -1.77 6.18 1.98
N ILE A 27 -2.28 7.43 1.96
CA ILE A 27 -2.08 8.39 3.04
C ILE A 27 -2.58 7.80 4.37
N TRP A 28 -3.78 7.22 4.39
CA TRP A 28 -4.36 6.63 5.59
C TRP A 28 -3.59 5.41 6.11
N ILE A 29 -3.00 4.59 5.24
CA ILE A 29 -2.16 3.47 5.66
C ILE A 29 -0.94 3.98 6.44
N PHE A 30 -0.18 4.91 5.88
CA PHE A 30 1.00 5.46 6.55
C PHE A 30 0.63 6.23 7.81
N ARG A 31 -0.44 7.03 7.76
CA ARG A 31 -0.95 7.74 8.94
C ARG A 31 -1.33 6.78 10.05
N ALA A 32 -2.01 5.70 9.74
CA ALA A 32 -2.39 4.69 10.73
C ALA A 32 -1.17 4.04 11.38
N TYR A 33 -0.12 3.72 10.62
CA TYR A 33 1.12 3.20 11.19
C TYR A 33 1.81 4.19 12.13
N ILE A 34 1.68 5.51 11.88
CA ILE A 34 2.18 6.55 12.79
C ILE A 34 1.32 6.57 14.08
N GLU A 35 0.00 6.59 13.95
CA GLU A 35 -0.90 6.59 15.11
C GLU A 35 -0.78 5.32 15.96
N MET A 36 -0.47 4.18 15.34
CA MET A 36 -0.20 2.91 16.03
C MET A 36 1.19 2.86 16.68
N GLY A 37 2.03 3.88 16.48
CA GLY A 37 3.37 3.97 17.04
C GLY A 37 4.42 3.12 16.33
N PHE A 38 4.11 2.56 15.15
CA PHE A 38 5.07 1.80 14.35
C PHE A 38 6.04 2.70 13.58
N MET A 39 5.58 3.86 13.15
CA MET A 39 6.34 4.89 12.43
C MET A 39 6.25 6.23 13.16
N GLN A 40 7.18 7.11 12.84
CA GLN A 40 7.17 8.51 13.25
C GLN A 40 7.63 9.42 12.11
N PRO A 41 7.29 10.72 12.13
CA PRO A 41 7.82 11.68 11.17
C PRO A 41 9.35 11.58 11.06
N GLY A 42 9.86 11.62 9.83
CA GLY A 42 11.29 11.45 9.52
C GLY A 42 11.71 10.00 9.26
N ASP A 43 10.87 9.01 9.56
CA ASP A 43 11.14 7.63 9.16
C ASP A 43 11.09 7.47 7.64
N GLU A 44 11.81 6.47 7.14
CA GLU A 44 12.03 6.25 5.72
C GLU A 44 11.14 5.14 5.17
N VAL A 45 10.65 5.35 3.95
CA VAL A 45 9.90 4.36 3.17
C VAL A 45 10.58 4.18 1.83
N ILE A 46 11.00 2.96 1.53
CA ILE A 46 11.57 2.60 0.24
C ILE A 46 10.44 2.52 -0.79
N VAL A 47 10.65 3.15 -1.95
CA VAL A 47 9.64 3.25 -3.02
C VAL A 47 10.34 3.24 -4.39
N PRO A 48 9.72 2.67 -5.45
CA PRO A 48 10.33 2.68 -6.78
C PRO A 48 10.41 4.10 -7.35
N ALA A 49 11.57 4.44 -7.94
CA ALA A 49 11.85 5.77 -8.47
C ALA A 49 10.96 6.18 -9.65
N ASN A 50 10.39 5.21 -10.35
CA ASN A 50 9.54 5.42 -11.53
C ASN A 50 8.03 5.31 -11.24
N THR A 51 7.63 5.36 -9.96
CA THR A 51 6.20 5.31 -9.61
C THR A 51 5.46 6.57 -10.07
N TYR A 52 4.13 6.46 -10.20
CA TYR A 52 3.28 7.65 -10.28
C TYR A 52 3.41 8.46 -8.98
N ILE A 53 3.42 9.77 -9.09
CA ILE A 53 3.71 10.69 -7.98
C ILE A 53 2.86 10.48 -6.72
N ALA A 54 1.65 9.94 -6.85
CA ALA A 54 0.73 9.69 -5.73
C ALA A 54 1.34 8.82 -4.64
N THR A 55 2.12 7.78 -4.99
CA THR A 55 2.78 6.93 -4.00
C THR A 55 3.78 7.72 -3.16
N ILE A 56 4.54 8.61 -3.79
CA ILE A 56 5.51 9.48 -3.11
C ILE A 56 4.79 10.52 -2.25
N LEU A 57 3.73 11.14 -2.77
CA LEU A 57 2.94 12.11 -2.03
C LEU A 57 2.32 11.50 -0.76
N ALA A 58 1.86 10.26 -0.81
CA ALA A 58 1.33 9.58 0.37
C ALA A 58 2.36 9.45 1.50
N ILE A 59 3.63 9.29 1.15
CA ILE A 59 4.77 9.24 2.08
C ILE A 59 5.04 10.64 2.64
N THR A 60 5.21 11.64 1.77
CA THR A 60 5.59 13.00 2.17
C THR A 60 4.50 13.75 2.94
N GLU A 61 3.22 13.52 2.62
CA GLU A 61 2.07 14.09 3.37
C GLU A 61 2.04 13.63 4.84
N ASN A 62 2.67 12.51 5.14
CA ASN A 62 2.83 12.01 6.50
C ASN A 62 4.16 12.43 7.15
N ASN A 63 4.92 13.35 6.54
CA ASN A 63 6.26 13.76 6.97
C ASN A 63 7.26 12.57 7.05
N LEU A 64 7.00 11.51 6.29
CA LEU A 64 7.93 10.41 6.06
C LEU A 64 8.86 10.75 4.89
N VAL A 65 9.99 10.06 4.80
CA VAL A 65 11.01 10.31 3.80
C VAL A 65 11.00 9.20 2.74
N PRO A 66 10.68 9.49 1.48
CA PRO A 66 10.76 8.51 0.42
C PRO A 66 12.22 8.23 0.04
N ILE A 67 12.61 6.96 0.07
CA ILE A 67 13.92 6.50 -0.41
C ILE A 67 13.72 5.82 -1.74
N LEU A 68 14.19 6.48 -2.80
CA LEU A 68 13.96 6.03 -4.17
C LEU A 68 14.92 4.90 -4.54
N VAL A 69 14.38 3.80 -5.06
CA VAL A 69 15.14 2.68 -5.59
C VAL A 69 14.82 2.52 -7.07
N GLU A 70 15.85 2.40 -7.88
CA GLU A 70 15.71 2.25 -9.34
C GLU A 70 14.96 0.98 -9.72
N PRO A 71 14.16 1.01 -10.79
CA PRO A 71 13.51 -0.17 -11.32
C PRO A 71 14.46 -1.08 -12.10
N LYS A 72 14.06 -2.34 -12.25
CA LYS A 72 14.71 -3.26 -13.22
C LYS A 72 14.36 -2.82 -14.65
N PRO A 73 15.35 -2.62 -15.54
CA PRO A 73 15.07 -2.13 -16.90
C PRO A 73 14.14 -3.02 -17.73
N ASN A 74 14.15 -4.32 -17.49
CA ASN A 74 13.37 -5.29 -18.25
C ASN A 74 11.93 -5.47 -17.75
N THR A 75 11.63 -5.10 -16.51
CA THR A 75 10.30 -5.28 -15.92
C THR A 75 9.62 -3.97 -15.53
N LEU A 76 10.41 -2.91 -15.32
CA LEU A 76 10.00 -1.62 -14.78
C LEU A 76 9.46 -1.68 -13.33
N GLN A 77 9.58 -2.85 -12.68
CA GLN A 77 9.26 -3.01 -11.27
C GLN A 77 10.49 -2.65 -10.43
N ILE A 78 10.27 -2.34 -9.15
CA ILE A 78 11.37 -2.02 -8.21
C ILE A 78 12.47 -3.10 -8.30
N ASN A 79 13.72 -2.67 -8.31
CA ASN A 79 14.84 -3.60 -8.32
C ASN A 79 15.12 -4.12 -6.92
N ASP A 80 14.68 -5.34 -6.64
CA ASP A 80 14.84 -5.99 -5.33
C ASP A 80 16.30 -6.26 -4.94
N ASP A 81 17.23 -6.26 -5.92
CA ASP A 81 18.66 -6.38 -5.64
C ASP A 81 19.26 -5.10 -5.01
N LEU A 82 18.58 -3.97 -5.16
CA LEU A 82 19.03 -2.68 -4.65
C LEU A 82 18.36 -2.29 -3.31
N ILE A 83 17.30 -2.98 -2.90
CA ILE A 83 16.51 -2.61 -1.72
C ILE A 83 17.34 -2.69 -0.45
N GLU A 84 18.03 -3.80 -0.21
CA GLU A 84 18.74 -4.02 1.05
C GLU A 84 19.83 -2.98 1.30
N ALA A 85 20.53 -2.53 0.23
CA ALA A 85 21.54 -1.48 0.33
C ALA A 85 20.96 -0.09 0.67
N ALA A 86 19.67 0.12 0.46
CA ALA A 86 18.99 1.38 0.78
C ALA A 86 18.41 1.42 2.21
N ILE A 87 18.47 0.30 2.96
CA ILE A 87 17.93 0.20 4.31
C ILE A 87 18.85 0.90 5.31
N THR A 88 18.26 1.74 6.16
CA THR A 88 18.89 2.39 7.30
C THR A 88 18.13 2.07 8.59
N PRO A 89 18.62 2.45 9.78
CA PRO A 89 17.85 2.31 11.02
C PRO A 89 16.51 3.05 11.03
N LYS A 90 16.31 4.02 10.14
CA LYS A 90 15.06 4.79 10.00
C LYS A 90 14.07 4.13 9.04
N THR A 91 14.48 3.15 8.25
CA THR A 91 13.59 2.47 7.30
C THR A 91 12.54 1.66 8.05
N LYS A 92 11.26 1.90 7.76
CA LYS A 92 10.11 1.24 8.41
C LYS A 92 9.21 0.48 7.46
N ALA A 93 9.25 0.82 6.18
CA ALA A 93 8.38 0.19 5.18
C ALA A 93 9.02 0.16 3.79
N ILE A 94 8.48 -0.74 2.98
CA ILE A 94 8.65 -0.76 1.54
C ILE A 94 7.27 -0.53 0.92
N ALA A 95 7.15 0.46 0.05
CA ALA A 95 5.98 0.69 -0.79
C ALA A 95 6.21 0.05 -2.15
N LEU A 96 5.56 -1.08 -2.42
CA LEU A 96 5.55 -1.70 -3.73
C LEU A 96 4.51 -1.05 -4.63
N VAL A 97 4.86 -0.82 -5.88
CA VAL A 97 3.91 -0.41 -6.90
C VAL A 97 3.85 -1.49 -7.97
N HIS A 98 2.71 -2.12 -8.13
CA HIS A 98 2.47 -3.11 -9.18
C HIS A 98 2.19 -2.39 -10.51
N LEU A 99 3.23 -1.73 -11.03
CA LEU A 99 3.15 -0.81 -12.15
C LEU A 99 2.70 -1.54 -13.42
N TYR A 100 1.77 -0.94 -14.15
CA TYR A 100 1.17 -1.49 -15.37
C TYR A 100 0.50 -2.87 -15.18
N GLY A 101 0.06 -3.18 -13.96
CA GLY A 101 -0.58 -4.46 -13.66
C GLY A 101 0.37 -5.65 -13.58
N ARG A 102 1.68 -5.41 -13.50
CA ARG A 102 2.70 -6.46 -13.28
C ARG A 102 3.03 -6.59 -11.80
N LEU A 103 3.20 -7.82 -11.36
CA LEU A 103 3.58 -8.10 -9.98
C LEU A 103 4.97 -7.54 -9.67
N ALA A 104 5.07 -6.67 -8.68
CA ALA A 104 6.35 -6.12 -8.19
C ALA A 104 6.95 -6.95 -7.05
N TYR A 105 6.15 -7.80 -6.40
CA TYR A 105 6.60 -8.63 -5.30
C TYR A 105 7.50 -9.76 -5.79
N SER A 106 8.53 -10.04 -5.01
CA SER A 106 9.35 -11.25 -5.07
C SER A 106 9.54 -11.83 -3.66
N ASP A 107 9.85 -13.11 -3.55
CA ASP A 107 10.13 -13.73 -2.26
C ASP A 107 11.29 -13.05 -1.53
N LYS A 108 12.28 -12.53 -2.28
CA LYS A 108 13.38 -11.73 -1.74
C LYS A 108 12.88 -10.49 -1.00
N ILE A 109 11.89 -9.78 -1.53
CA ILE A 109 11.28 -8.62 -0.83
C ILE A 109 10.63 -9.05 0.47
N GLY A 110 9.90 -10.16 0.46
CA GLY A 110 9.29 -10.73 1.66
C GLY A 110 10.33 -11.10 2.72
N GLU A 111 11.43 -11.70 2.32
CA GLU A 111 12.55 -12.05 3.21
C GLU A 111 13.21 -10.80 3.81
N ILE A 112 13.43 -9.75 3.00
CA ILE A 112 13.96 -8.46 3.46
C ILE A 112 13.02 -7.83 4.49
N CYS A 113 11.72 -7.78 4.23
CA CYS A 113 10.75 -7.24 5.18
C CYS A 113 10.78 -7.99 6.51
N LYS A 114 10.87 -9.32 6.48
CA LYS A 114 10.97 -10.15 7.68
C LYS A 114 12.28 -9.90 8.43
N LYS A 115 13.41 -9.85 7.72
CA LYS A 115 14.74 -9.65 8.31
C LYS A 115 14.86 -8.31 9.03
N TYR A 116 14.30 -7.25 8.48
CA TYR A 116 14.43 -5.89 9.00
C TYR A 116 13.16 -5.38 9.70
N ASN A 117 12.16 -6.25 9.89
CA ASN A 117 10.87 -5.88 10.49
C ASN A 117 10.21 -4.68 9.80
N LEU A 118 10.16 -4.71 8.47
CA LEU A 118 9.55 -3.66 7.65
C LEU A 118 8.11 -4.01 7.32
N LYS A 119 7.25 -3.00 7.26
CA LYS A 119 5.91 -3.14 6.68
C LYS A 119 5.99 -3.15 5.17
N LEU A 120 5.21 -4.01 4.54
CA LEU A 120 5.06 -4.08 3.10
C LEU A 120 3.71 -3.46 2.72
N VAL A 121 3.75 -2.29 2.10
CA VAL A 121 2.57 -1.58 1.61
C VAL A 121 2.50 -1.71 0.09
N GLU A 122 1.35 -2.15 -0.42
CA GLU A 122 1.13 -2.31 -1.85
C GLU A 122 0.35 -1.12 -2.41
N ASP A 123 0.85 -0.51 -3.48
CA ASP A 123 0.07 0.36 -4.35
C ASP A 123 -0.51 -0.49 -5.48
N CYS A 124 -1.81 -0.75 -5.39
CA CYS A 124 -2.57 -1.58 -6.32
C CYS A 124 -3.41 -0.76 -7.31
N ALA A 125 -3.10 0.53 -7.50
CA ALA A 125 -3.88 1.41 -8.36
C ALA A 125 -3.99 0.95 -9.82
N GLN A 126 -3.07 0.10 -10.30
CA GLN A 126 -3.03 -0.41 -11.67
C GLN A 126 -3.10 -1.94 -11.76
N SER A 127 -3.31 -2.65 -10.65
CA SER A 127 -3.09 -4.09 -10.60
C SER A 127 -4.31 -4.93 -10.19
N HIS A 128 -5.53 -4.39 -10.36
CA HIS A 128 -6.74 -5.15 -10.05
C HIS A 128 -6.76 -6.48 -10.83
N GLY A 129 -6.83 -7.59 -10.09
CA GLY A 129 -6.83 -8.95 -10.65
C GLY A 129 -5.46 -9.57 -10.89
N CYS A 130 -4.35 -8.85 -10.69
CA CYS A 130 -3.01 -9.42 -10.75
C CYS A 130 -2.81 -10.41 -9.60
N LYS A 131 -2.09 -11.51 -9.88
CA LYS A 131 -1.88 -12.59 -8.91
C LYS A 131 -0.41 -12.99 -8.82
N HIS A 132 0.00 -13.36 -7.62
CA HIS A 132 1.25 -14.08 -7.38
C HIS A 132 1.08 -15.55 -7.77
N THR A 133 2.20 -16.24 -8.02
CA THR A 133 2.21 -17.66 -8.41
C THR A 133 1.62 -18.61 -7.34
N ASP A 134 1.62 -18.17 -6.07
CA ASP A 134 0.99 -18.91 -4.96
C ASP A 134 -0.55 -18.70 -4.89
N GLY A 135 -1.12 -17.91 -5.78
CA GLY A 135 -2.54 -17.64 -5.89
C GLY A 135 -3.04 -16.40 -5.15
N ARG A 136 -2.19 -15.76 -4.31
CA ARG A 136 -2.57 -14.49 -3.65
C ARG A 136 -2.79 -13.40 -4.70
N VAL A 137 -3.83 -12.62 -4.53
CA VAL A 137 -4.15 -11.45 -5.36
C VAL A 137 -3.36 -10.24 -4.84
N THR A 138 -2.91 -9.35 -5.72
CA THR A 138 -2.35 -8.05 -5.31
C THR A 138 -3.37 -7.29 -4.47
N GLY A 139 -2.91 -6.74 -3.35
CA GLY A 139 -3.78 -6.25 -2.28
C GLY A 139 -3.86 -7.18 -1.07
N ASN A 140 -3.40 -8.44 -1.21
CA ASN A 140 -3.30 -9.44 -0.14
C ASN A 140 -1.91 -10.09 -0.08
N ILE A 141 -0.89 -9.43 -0.54
CA ILE A 141 0.50 -9.93 -0.53
C ILE A 141 1.26 -9.31 0.64
N GLY A 142 1.15 -7.98 0.81
CA GLY A 142 1.77 -7.25 1.91
C GLY A 142 0.89 -7.11 3.14
N ASP A 143 1.29 -6.21 4.04
CA ASP A 143 0.58 -5.92 5.29
C ASP A 143 -0.68 -5.07 5.06
N ALA A 144 -0.64 -4.17 4.08
CA ALA A 144 -1.74 -3.31 3.68
C ALA A 144 -1.60 -2.92 2.21
N ALA A 145 -2.71 -2.57 1.58
CA ALA A 145 -2.73 -2.12 0.20
C ALA A 145 -3.70 -0.97 -0.02
N GLY A 146 -3.29 -0.02 -0.86
CA GLY A 146 -4.14 1.04 -1.39
C GLY A 146 -4.61 0.72 -2.80
N HIS A 147 -5.91 0.92 -3.05
CA HIS A 147 -6.56 0.69 -4.34
C HIS A 147 -7.17 1.97 -4.86
N SER A 148 -7.13 2.15 -6.18
CA SER A 148 -7.78 3.27 -6.87
C SER A 148 -8.86 2.75 -7.80
N PHE A 149 -10.02 3.36 -7.74
CA PHE A 149 -11.14 3.13 -8.64
C PHE A 149 -11.45 4.36 -9.49
N TYR A 150 -10.45 5.22 -9.73
CA TYR A 150 -10.59 6.32 -10.67
C TYR A 150 -11.15 5.81 -12.01
N PRO A 151 -12.04 6.53 -12.69
CA PRO A 151 -12.74 6.03 -13.87
C PRO A 151 -11.86 5.43 -14.97
N GLY A 152 -10.63 5.94 -15.12
CA GLY A 152 -9.66 5.43 -16.10
C GLY A 152 -8.88 4.17 -15.68
N LYS A 153 -9.12 3.62 -14.49
CA LYS A 153 -8.46 2.39 -14.03
C LYS A 153 -9.12 1.15 -14.67
N ASN A 154 -8.38 0.02 -14.67
CA ASN A 154 -8.92 -1.25 -15.19
C ASN A 154 -10.15 -1.75 -14.42
N LEU A 155 -10.33 -1.34 -13.17
CA LEU A 155 -11.58 -1.42 -12.42
C LEU A 155 -11.92 0.00 -11.96
N GLY A 156 -12.68 0.73 -12.80
CA GLY A 156 -13.06 2.12 -12.58
C GLY A 156 -14.48 2.27 -12.05
N ALA A 157 -14.67 3.23 -11.15
CA ALA A 157 -15.99 3.69 -10.71
C ALA A 157 -16.53 4.78 -11.65
N LEU A 158 -17.74 5.26 -11.39
CA LEU A 158 -18.35 6.39 -12.14
C LEU A 158 -17.76 7.76 -11.74
N GLY A 159 -16.92 7.81 -10.73
CA GLY A 159 -16.19 8.98 -10.23
C GLY A 159 -14.99 8.51 -9.43
N ASP A 160 -14.39 9.39 -8.61
CA ASP A 160 -13.31 9.01 -7.74
C ASP A 160 -13.73 7.93 -6.73
N GLY A 161 -12.82 7.05 -6.42
CA GLY A 161 -13.01 6.00 -5.44
C GLY A 161 -11.67 5.34 -5.11
N GLY A 162 -11.58 4.82 -3.90
CA GLY A 162 -10.42 4.06 -3.43
C GLY A 162 -10.79 3.14 -2.27
N ALA A 163 -9.86 2.31 -1.89
CA ALA A 163 -10.00 1.46 -0.72
C ALA A 163 -8.64 1.08 -0.13
N VAL A 164 -8.65 0.79 1.16
CA VAL A 164 -7.56 0.09 1.85
C VAL A 164 -7.98 -1.35 2.06
N THR A 165 -7.09 -2.30 1.78
CA THR A 165 -7.26 -3.71 2.16
C THR A 165 -6.15 -4.15 3.12
N THR A 166 -6.50 -4.96 4.11
CA THR A 166 -5.56 -5.49 5.09
C THR A 166 -6.14 -6.70 5.82
N ASN A 167 -5.27 -7.52 6.42
CA ASN A 167 -5.66 -8.58 7.36
C ASN A 167 -5.46 -8.16 8.83
N ASP A 168 -4.87 -6.98 9.07
CA ASP A 168 -4.61 -6.42 10.38
C ASP A 168 -5.85 -5.67 10.89
N ALA A 169 -6.46 -6.20 11.95
CA ALA A 169 -7.67 -5.62 12.54
C ALA A 169 -7.42 -4.25 13.18
N GLU A 170 -6.26 -4.04 13.80
CA GLU A 170 -5.90 -2.77 14.44
C GLU A 170 -5.67 -1.70 13.39
N LEU A 171 -4.93 -2.01 12.33
CA LEU A 171 -4.75 -1.10 11.19
C LEU A 171 -6.09 -0.74 10.54
N ALA A 172 -6.95 -1.73 10.31
CA ALA A 172 -8.26 -1.51 9.70
C ALA A 172 -9.14 -0.57 10.56
N ALA A 173 -9.16 -0.77 11.88
CA ALA A 173 -9.89 0.08 12.81
C ALA A 173 -9.33 1.51 12.83
N CYS A 174 -8.01 1.66 12.83
CA CYS A 174 -7.35 2.96 12.81
C CYS A 174 -7.64 3.72 11.51
N VAL A 175 -7.50 3.07 10.35
CA VAL A 175 -7.83 3.67 9.04
C VAL A 175 -9.30 4.10 8.99
N ARG A 176 -10.21 3.28 9.48
CA ARG A 176 -11.64 3.60 9.50
C ARG A 176 -11.94 4.83 10.37
N ALA A 177 -11.30 4.94 11.53
CA ALA A 177 -11.44 6.10 12.40
C ALA A 177 -10.88 7.37 11.73
N LEU A 178 -9.69 7.31 11.16
CA LEU A 178 -9.05 8.43 10.45
C LEU A 178 -9.92 8.93 9.30
N ALA A 179 -10.46 8.02 8.49
CA ALA A 179 -11.35 8.36 7.38
C ALA A 179 -12.75 8.86 7.84
N ASN A 180 -13.04 8.85 9.14
CA ASN A 180 -14.29 9.29 9.74
C ASN A 180 -14.05 10.34 10.83
N TYR A 181 -13.33 11.41 10.55
CA TYR A 181 -13.03 12.53 11.47
C TYR A 181 -12.30 12.11 12.76
N GLY A 182 -11.59 10.99 12.78
CA GLY A 182 -10.99 10.42 13.98
C GLY A 182 -11.97 9.73 14.93
N SER A 183 -13.24 9.58 14.52
CA SER A 183 -14.29 8.99 15.36
C SER A 183 -14.38 7.47 15.19
N GLN A 184 -14.39 6.76 16.32
CA GLN A 184 -14.61 5.31 16.34
C GLN A 184 -16.10 4.91 16.23
N LYS A 185 -17.02 5.84 16.48
CA LYS A 185 -18.47 5.62 16.38
C LYS A 185 -19.09 6.58 15.39
N LYS A 186 -19.99 6.07 14.54
CA LYS A 186 -20.91 6.90 13.77
C LYS A 186 -22.01 7.37 14.71
N TYR A 187 -22.51 8.59 14.50
CA TYR A 187 -23.62 9.16 15.24
C TYR A 187 -24.81 8.21 15.33
#